data_a74e9c3e47b758faff908a75492a4899
#
_entry.id   a74e9c3e47b758faff908a75492a4899
#
_cell.length_a   1.000
_cell.length_b   1.000
_cell.length_c   1.000
_cell.angle_alpha   90.00
_cell.angle_beta   90.00
_cell.angle_gamma   90.00
#
_symmetry.space_group_name_H-M   'P 1'
#
loop_
_entity.id
_entity.type
_entity.pdbx_description
1 polymer ?
#
loop_
_entity_poly.entity_id
_entity_poly.type
_entity_poly.pdbx_seq_one_letter_code
_entity_poly.pdbx_strand_id
1 'polypeptide(L)'
;MDVRSLNALAETWRSTADATGRFVPGFDSCSGGTASRVLVLMQSPGPRTIAAGSAAVCSEDNLGPTAAAFRAARIESGLSRDHYLRWNLIPWEIPGRVRPADIEEGRLAFGELLELLPALGAVVTYGTVALDGVMRYLTLHDDPRVVPVLAAPHPSPANGRHRADQHLRSVNALRLANRLGSGRRIAD
;
A
#
# COMPACT_ATOMS: atom_id res chain seq x y z
N MET A 1 -13.29 -11.51 -4.32
CA MET A 1 -12.66 -10.74 -5.41
C MET A 1 -11.39 -11.43 -5.88
N ASP A 2 -10.95 -11.18 -7.13
CA ASP A 2 -9.82 -11.94 -7.68
C ASP A 2 -8.48 -11.36 -7.22
N VAL A 3 -7.74 -12.14 -6.45
CA VAL A 3 -6.38 -11.85 -5.99
C VAL A 3 -5.36 -12.87 -6.54
N ARG A 4 -5.77 -13.72 -7.47
CA ARG A 4 -4.90 -14.81 -7.98
C ARG A 4 -3.67 -14.29 -8.71
N SER A 5 -3.85 -13.35 -9.64
CA SER A 5 -2.74 -12.72 -10.36
C SER A 5 -1.83 -11.89 -9.43
N LEU A 6 -2.43 -11.21 -8.43
CA LEU A 6 -1.66 -10.50 -7.39
C LEU A 6 -0.81 -11.47 -6.55
N ASN A 7 -1.39 -12.60 -6.13
CA ASN A 7 -0.63 -13.62 -5.40
C ASN A 7 0.41 -14.33 -6.26
N ALA A 8 0.16 -14.50 -7.56
CA ALA A 8 1.18 -14.98 -8.50
C ALA A 8 2.37 -14.01 -8.61
N LEU A 9 2.10 -12.70 -8.65
CA LEU A 9 3.14 -11.67 -8.61
C LEU A 9 3.93 -11.72 -7.28
N ALA A 10 3.24 -11.86 -6.13
CA ALA A 10 3.91 -12.02 -4.85
C ALA A 10 4.82 -13.27 -4.82
N GLU A 11 4.42 -14.36 -5.47
CA GLU A 11 5.24 -15.57 -5.58
C GLU A 11 6.47 -15.34 -6.45
N THR A 12 6.34 -14.58 -7.55
CA THR A 12 7.49 -14.15 -8.36
C THR A 12 8.50 -13.40 -7.51
N TRP A 13 8.07 -12.45 -6.68
CA TRP A 13 8.95 -11.71 -5.77
C TRP A 13 9.61 -12.58 -4.69
N ARG A 14 8.94 -13.66 -4.23
CA ARG A 14 9.54 -14.64 -3.31
C ARG A 14 10.64 -15.45 -3.99
N SER A 15 10.42 -15.86 -5.22
CA SER A 15 11.31 -16.75 -5.98
C SER A 15 12.50 -16.02 -6.62
N THR A 16 12.39 -14.72 -6.89
CA THR A 16 13.48 -13.91 -7.47
C THR A 16 14.57 -13.54 -6.46
N ALA A 17 14.33 -13.75 -5.19
CA ALA A 17 15.32 -13.51 -4.14
C ALA A 17 16.34 -14.64 -4.14
N ASP A 18 17.62 -14.28 -3.87
CA ASP A 18 18.72 -15.22 -3.63
C ASP A 18 18.31 -16.40 -2.74
N ALA A 19 19.12 -17.46 -2.70
CA ALA A 19 18.90 -18.72 -2.00
C ALA A 19 18.38 -18.64 -0.54
N THR A 20 18.24 -17.44 0.03
CA THR A 20 17.71 -17.18 1.37
C THR A 20 16.19 -16.95 1.39
N GLY A 21 15.53 -16.78 0.23
CA GLY A 21 14.10 -16.46 0.12
C GLY A 21 13.71 -15.15 0.82
N ARG A 22 13.06 -14.21 0.13
CA ARG A 22 12.51 -13.01 0.78
C ARG A 22 11.11 -13.31 1.33
N PHE A 23 10.83 -12.90 2.57
CA PHE A 23 9.47 -12.95 3.07
C PHE A 23 8.62 -11.90 2.35
N VAL A 24 7.56 -12.35 1.66
CA VAL A 24 6.54 -11.50 1.02
C VAL A 24 5.18 -12.00 1.47
N PRO A 25 4.31 -11.17 2.10
CA PRO A 25 2.96 -11.59 2.48
C PRO A 25 2.09 -11.85 1.25
N GLY A 26 0.96 -12.52 1.44
CA GLY A 26 -0.10 -12.61 0.44
C GLY A 26 -0.95 -11.35 0.37
N PHE A 27 -1.74 -11.22 -0.69
CA PHE A 27 -2.77 -10.18 -0.83
C PHE A 27 -4.06 -10.57 -0.10
N ASP A 28 -4.73 -9.56 0.49
CA ASP A 28 -6.00 -9.76 1.20
C ASP A 28 -7.14 -10.06 0.22
N SER A 29 -7.70 -11.26 0.31
CA SER A 29 -8.84 -11.69 -0.53
C SER A 29 -10.14 -10.93 -0.25
N CYS A 30 -10.23 -10.24 0.89
CA CYS A 30 -11.36 -9.37 1.23
C CYS A 30 -11.23 -7.95 0.67
N SER A 31 -10.10 -7.61 0.03
CA SER A 31 -9.87 -6.32 -0.64
C SER A 31 -10.50 -6.28 -2.03
N GLY A 32 -10.40 -5.14 -2.73
CA GLY A 32 -10.85 -4.99 -4.12
C GLY A 32 -10.11 -5.86 -5.13
N GLY A 33 -8.99 -6.48 -4.75
CA GLY A 33 -8.17 -7.27 -5.66
C GLY A 33 -7.71 -6.43 -6.86
N THR A 34 -7.69 -7.04 -8.04
CA THR A 34 -7.35 -6.36 -9.31
C THR A 34 -8.37 -5.30 -9.76
N ALA A 35 -9.58 -5.32 -9.20
CA ALA A 35 -10.60 -4.31 -9.46
C ALA A 35 -10.49 -3.06 -8.56
N SER A 36 -9.46 -2.97 -7.72
CA SER A 36 -9.26 -1.86 -6.81
C SER A 36 -9.10 -0.54 -7.55
N ARG A 37 -9.80 0.47 -7.05
CA ARG A 37 -9.76 1.85 -7.56
C ARG A 37 -8.84 2.75 -6.76
N VAL A 38 -8.48 2.33 -5.55
CA VAL A 38 -7.56 3.01 -4.66
C VAL A 38 -6.48 2.03 -4.23
N LEU A 39 -5.21 2.41 -4.40
CA LEU A 39 -4.08 1.67 -3.84
C LEU A 39 -3.56 2.39 -2.60
N VAL A 40 -3.50 1.69 -1.50
CA VAL A 40 -2.94 2.18 -0.24
C VAL A 40 -1.57 1.55 -0.03
N LEU A 41 -0.52 2.37 -0.02
CA LEU A 41 0.86 1.92 0.12
C LEU A 41 1.43 2.28 1.49
N MET A 42 1.90 1.25 2.20
CA MET A 42 2.76 1.36 3.38
C MET A 42 4.23 1.20 2.97
N GLN A 43 5.16 1.23 3.92
CA GLN A 43 6.59 1.10 3.65
C GLN A 43 6.97 -0.34 3.27
N SER A 44 6.85 -1.29 4.20
CA SER A 44 7.25 -2.70 4.11
C SER A 44 6.44 -3.54 5.10
N PRO A 45 6.46 -4.88 5.01
CA PRO A 45 5.81 -5.73 6.01
C PRO A 45 6.31 -5.44 7.42
N GLY A 46 5.37 -5.22 8.33
CA GLY A 46 5.72 -4.99 9.74
C GLY A 46 5.97 -6.29 10.50
N PRO A 47 6.61 -6.22 11.70
CA PRO A 47 7.01 -7.42 12.47
C PRO A 47 5.88 -8.41 12.75
N ARG A 48 4.66 -7.94 12.96
CA ARG A 48 3.49 -8.83 13.20
C ARG A 48 3.04 -9.56 11.94
N THR A 49 3.16 -8.93 10.77
CA THR A 49 2.89 -9.57 9.49
C THR A 49 3.95 -10.64 9.21
N ILE A 50 5.22 -10.34 9.47
CA ILE A 50 6.33 -11.28 9.31
C ILE A 50 6.16 -12.47 10.25
N ALA A 51 5.81 -12.25 11.52
CA ALA A 51 5.59 -13.30 12.51
C ALA A 51 4.43 -14.26 12.16
N ALA A 52 3.51 -13.88 11.28
CA ALA A 52 2.45 -14.77 10.79
C ALA A 52 2.94 -15.79 9.74
N GLY A 53 4.18 -15.68 9.27
CA GLY A 53 4.83 -16.65 8.39
C GLY A 53 4.09 -16.85 7.06
N SER A 54 3.93 -18.09 6.62
CA SER A 54 3.29 -18.44 5.34
C SER A 54 1.80 -18.06 5.26
N ALA A 55 1.13 -17.86 6.38
CA ALA A 55 -0.26 -17.41 6.43
C ALA A 55 -0.42 -15.89 6.39
N ALA A 56 0.68 -15.14 6.31
CA ALA A 56 0.66 -13.69 6.35
C ALA A 56 -0.02 -13.09 5.12
N VAL A 57 -0.91 -12.15 5.36
CA VAL A 57 -1.54 -11.32 4.33
C VAL A 57 -1.41 -9.84 4.67
N CYS A 58 -1.38 -8.98 3.67
CA CYS A 58 -1.36 -7.54 3.86
C CYS A 58 -2.78 -7.01 4.05
N SER A 59 -3.36 -7.20 5.25
CA SER A 59 -4.75 -6.87 5.56
C SER A 59 -4.90 -5.79 6.65
N GLU A 60 -6.02 -5.07 6.62
CA GLU A 60 -6.45 -4.18 7.72
C GLU A 60 -6.92 -4.97 8.96
N ASP A 61 -7.19 -6.27 8.82
CA ASP A 61 -7.58 -7.14 9.92
C ASP A 61 -6.38 -7.70 10.70
N ASN A 62 -5.16 -7.43 10.23
CA ASN A 62 -3.96 -7.81 10.97
C ASN A 62 -3.98 -7.22 12.38
N LEU A 63 -3.60 -8.03 13.36
CA LEU A 63 -3.47 -7.56 14.73
C LEU A 63 -2.40 -6.47 14.83
N GLY A 64 -2.75 -5.37 15.47
CA GLY A 64 -1.79 -4.32 15.79
C GLY A 64 -2.31 -2.89 15.60
N PRO A 65 -1.62 -1.94 16.24
CA PRO A 65 -2.10 -0.56 16.31
C PRO A 65 -2.10 0.14 14.95
N THR A 66 -1.17 -0.19 14.06
CA THR A 66 -1.12 0.39 12.70
C THR A 66 -2.33 -0.06 11.86
N ALA A 67 -2.67 -1.34 11.88
CA ALA A 67 -3.82 -1.87 11.16
C ALA A 67 -5.14 -1.33 11.75
N ALA A 68 -5.25 -1.28 13.08
CA ALA A 68 -6.41 -0.72 13.76
C ALA A 68 -6.61 0.76 13.45
N ALA A 69 -5.54 1.58 13.47
CA ALA A 69 -5.61 3.00 13.13
C ALA A 69 -5.99 3.24 11.65
N PHE A 70 -5.41 2.45 10.75
CA PHE A 70 -5.78 2.50 9.34
C PHE A 70 -7.27 2.13 9.14
N ARG A 71 -7.72 1.02 9.73
CA ARG A 71 -9.12 0.57 9.64
C ARG A 71 -10.10 1.60 10.15
N ALA A 72 -9.81 2.26 11.29
CA ALA A 72 -10.64 3.32 11.83
C ALA A 72 -10.75 4.50 10.83
N ALA A 73 -9.63 4.98 10.28
CA ALA A 73 -9.62 6.05 9.30
C ALA A 73 -10.35 5.64 8.00
N ARG A 74 -10.19 4.40 7.53
CA ARG A 74 -10.88 3.90 6.34
C ARG A 74 -12.39 3.88 6.55
N ILE A 75 -12.87 3.37 7.68
CA ILE A 75 -14.32 3.35 8.00
C ILE A 75 -14.88 4.77 8.02
N GLU A 76 -14.23 5.69 8.73
CA GLU A 76 -14.67 7.10 8.84
C GLU A 76 -14.62 7.84 7.50
N SER A 77 -13.69 7.48 6.60
CA SER A 77 -13.59 8.07 5.26
C SER A 77 -14.72 7.64 4.33
N GLY A 78 -15.42 6.56 4.62
CA GLY A 78 -16.42 5.94 3.76
C GLY A 78 -15.83 5.14 2.59
N LEU A 79 -14.51 4.87 2.58
CA LEU A 79 -13.88 4.02 1.57
C LEU A 79 -14.30 2.57 1.81
N SER A 80 -15.02 1.97 0.85
CA SER A 80 -15.44 0.57 0.93
C SER A 80 -14.26 -0.38 0.78
N ARG A 81 -14.32 -1.53 1.48
CA ARG A 81 -13.23 -2.51 1.48
C ARG A 81 -12.97 -3.11 0.11
N ASP A 82 -13.98 -3.26 -0.70
CA ASP A 82 -13.93 -3.78 -2.06
C ASP A 82 -13.46 -2.75 -3.11
N HIS A 83 -13.22 -1.51 -2.70
CA HIS A 83 -12.74 -0.45 -3.58
C HIS A 83 -11.23 -0.21 -3.48
N TYR A 84 -10.55 -0.77 -2.49
CA TYR A 84 -9.13 -0.53 -2.32
C TYR A 84 -8.31 -1.83 -2.18
N LEU A 85 -7.03 -1.70 -2.50
CA LEU A 85 -5.97 -2.66 -2.20
C LEU A 85 -5.00 -2.02 -1.21
N ARG A 86 -4.68 -2.71 -0.11
CA ARG A 86 -3.61 -2.28 0.79
C ARG A 86 -2.37 -3.12 0.52
N TRP A 87 -1.25 -2.44 0.31
CA TRP A 87 0.02 -3.08 0.04
C TRP A 87 1.20 -2.32 0.65
N ASN A 88 2.42 -2.76 0.33
CA ASN A 88 3.66 -2.08 0.70
C ASN A 88 4.41 -1.64 -0.55
N LEU A 89 5.10 -0.51 -0.49
CA LEU A 89 6.00 -0.10 -1.55
C LEU A 89 7.11 -1.15 -1.74
N ILE A 90 7.72 -1.57 -0.63
CA ILE A 90 8.68 -2.65 -0.60
C ILE A 90 7.92 -3.91 -0.17
N PRO A 91 7.65 -4.84 -1.09
CA PRO A 91 6.81 -6.02 -0.81
C PRO A 91 7.37 -6.97 0.24
N TRP A 92 8.69 -6.97 0.44
CA TRP A 92 9.42 -7.92 1.30
C TRP A 92 9.86 -7.30 2.61
N GLU A 93 10.27 -8.19 3.52
CA GLU A 93 10.89 -7.81 4.79
C GLU A 93 12.22 -7.07 4.57
N ILE A 94 12.41 -5.98 5.29
CA ILE A 94 13.68 -5.25 5.37
C ILE A 94 14.27 -5.42 6.78
N PRO A 95 15.38 -6.14 6.92
CA PRO A 95 16.09 -6.22 8.18
C PRO A 95 16.72 -4.86 8.52
N GLY A 96 16.18 -4.17 9.53
CA GLY A 96 16.71 -2.91 10.01
C GLY A 96 16.16 -1.68 9.28
N ARG A 97 17.03 -0.74 8.92
CA ARG A 97 16.67 0.54 8.32
C ARG A 97 16.57 0.43 6.79
N VAL A 98 15.50 0.95 6.21
CA VAL A 98 15.34 1.07 4.76
C VAL A 98 16.44 1.96 4.16
N ARG A 99 17.08 1.49 3.11
CA ARG A 99 18.13 2.16 2.35
C ARG A 99 17.60 2.68 1.02
N PRO A 100 18.26 3.61 0.36
CA PRO A 100 17.87 4.08 -0.98
C PRO A 100 17.74 2.95 -2.02
N ALA A 101 18.59 1.92 -1.96
CA ALA A 101 18.51 0.76 -2.84
C ALA A 101 17.22 -0.05 -2.63
N ASP A 102 16.78 -0.20 -1.38
CA ASP A 102 15.53 -0.92 -1.07
C ASP A 102 14.30 -0.17 -1.64
N ILE A 103 14.35 1.17 -1.65
CA ILE A 103 13.29 2.01 -2.25
C ILE A 103 13.30 1.86 -3.77
N GLU A 104 14.49 1.78 -4.37
CA GLU A 104 14.62 1.60 -5.81
C GLU A 104 14.09 0.24 -6.27
N GLU A 105 14.40 -0.84 -5.56
CA GLU A 105 13.78 -2.15 -5.82
C GLU A 105 12.26 -2.11 -5.61
N GLY A 106 11.80 -1.46 -4.56
CA GLY A 106 10.37 -1.28 -4.28
C GLY A 106 9.64 -0.46 -5.36
N ARG A 107 10.31 0.53 -5.96
CA ARG A 107 9.80 1.29 -7.12
C ARG A 107 9.53 0.39 -8.32
N LEU A 108 10.44 -0.54 -8.60
CA LEU A 108 10.26 -1.50 -9.71
C LEU A 108 9.08 -2.43 -9.43
N ALA A 109 9.01 -3.01 -8.23
CA ALA A 109 7.88 -3.84 -7.80
C ALA A 109 6.53 -3.07 -7.81
N PHE A 110 6.54 -1.77 -7.51
CA PHE A 110 5.36 -0.92 -7.63
C PHE A 110 4.89 -0.80 -9.08
N GLY A 111 5.81 -0.63 -10.05
CA GLY A 111 5.49 -0.62 -11.48
C GLY A 111 4.79 -1.92 -11.91
N GLU A 112 5.35 -3.08 -11.54
CA GLU A 112 4.75 -4.40 -11.83
C GLU A 112 3.35 -4.55 -11.22
N LEU A 113 3.14 -4.04 -10.00
CA LEU A 113 1.82 -4.06 -9.35
C LEU A 113 0.80 -3.20 -10.11
N LEU A 114 1.21 -2.04 -10.63
CA LEU A 114 0.31 -1.13 -11.37
C LEU A 114 -0.28 -1.78 -12.62
N GLU A 115 0.47 -2.66 -13.29
CA GLU A 115 -0.01 -3.40 -14.47
C GLU A 115 -1.22 -4.29 -14.15
N LEU A 116 -1.32 -4.77 -12.91
CA LEU A 116 -2.43 -5.61 -12.45
C LEU A 116 -3.64 -4.81 -11.91
N LEU A 117 -3.57 -3.48 -11.91
CA LEU A 117 -4.61 -2.61 -11.36
C LEU A 117 -5.21 -1.66 -12.41
N PRO A 118 -5.86 -2.16 -13.47
CA PRO A 118 -6.32 -1.31 -14.59
C PRO A 118 -7.34 -0.25 -14.18
N ALA A 119 -8.14 -0.50 -13.14
CA ALA A 119 -9.17 0.41 -12.64
C ALA A 119 -8.65 1.46 -11.63
N LEU A 120 -7.33 1.48 -11.36
CA LEU A 120 -6.76 2.36 -10.34
C LEU A 120 -6.93 3.84 -10.71
N GLY A 121 -7.54 4.61 -9.83
CA GLY A 121 -7.80 6.04 -9.97
C GLY A 121 -7.09 6.92 -8.94
N ALA A 122 -6.50 6.34 -7.87
CA ALA A 122 -5.70 7.09 -6.91
C ALA A 122 -4.75 6.17 -6.11
N VAL A 123 -3.61 6.73 -5.69
CA VAL A 123 -2.67 6.12 -4.74
C VAL A 123 -2.65 6.94 -3.45
N VAL A 124 -2.74 6.29 -2.31
CA VAL A 124 -2.53 6.89 -0.98
C VAL A 124 -1.25 6.31 -0.38
N THR A 125 -0.24 7.13 -0.16
CA THR A 125 1.02 6.72 0.46
C THR A 125 1.02 7.06 1.94
N TYR A 126 1.45 6.11 2.77
CA TYR A 126 1.60 6.28 4.21
C TYR A 126 3.09 6.36 4.61
N GLY A 127 3.53 7.57 4.95
CA GLY A 127 4.91 7.87 5.32
C GLY A 127 5.81 8.21 4.13
N THR A 128 7.02 8.66 4.43
CA THR A 128 7.95 9.24 3.44
C THR A 128 8.55 8.22 2.50
N VAL A 129 8.80 6.99 2.96
CA VAL A 129 9.39 5.92 2.14
C VAL A 129 8.46 5.52 1.00
N ALA A 130 7.16 5.30 1.31
CA ALA A 130 6.17 4.97 0.28
C ALA A 130 5.99 6.12 -0.72
N LEU A 131 5.98 7.36 -0.24
CA LEU A 131 5.90 8.54 -1.10
C LEU A 131 7.13 8.66 -2.01
N ASP A 132 8.34 8.52 -1.46
CA ASP A 132 9.59 8.62 -2.23
C ASP A 132 9.62 7.58 -3.36
N GLY A 133 9.27 6.32 -3.08
CA GLY A 133 9.24 5.28 -4.10
C GLY A 133 8.23 5.55 -5.22
N VAL A 134 7.04 6.05 -4.89
CA VAL A 134 6.05 6.44 -5.91
C VAL A 134 6.54 7.63 -6.73
N MET A 135 7.15 8.64 -6.10
CA MET A 135 7.71 9.79 -6.82
C MET A 135 8.87 9.37 -7.73
N ARG A 136 9.74 8.46 -7.30
CA ARG A 136 10.78 7.87 -8.16
C ARG A 136 10.19 7.12 -9.35
N TYR A 137 9.12 6.35 -9.16
CA TYR A 137 8.42 5.70 -10.27
C TYR A 137 7.97 6.74 -11.30
N LEU A 138 7.29 7.79 -10.87
CA LEU A 138 6.77 8.83 -11.76
C LEU A 138 7.86 9.62 -12.51
N THR A 139 9.07 9.69 -11.96
CA THR A 139 10.15 10.55 -12.51
C THR A 139 11.30 9.79 -13.15
N LEU A 140 11.42 8.47 -12.92
CA LEU A 140 12.50 7.63 -13.42
C LEU A 140 12.04 6.50 -14.34
N HIS A 141 10.73 6.28 -14.45
CA HIS A 141 10.17 5.30 -15.40
C HIS A 141 9.98 5.97 -16.76
N ASP A 142 10.33 5.28 -17.85
CA ASP A 142 10.27 5.85 -19.20
C ASP A 142 8.85 6.22 -19.64
N ASP A 143 7.86 5.40 -19.27
CA ASP A 143 6.44 5.64 -19.53
C ASP A 143 5.61 5.38 -18.26
N PRO A 144 5.62 6.32 -17.29
CA PRO A 144 4.94 6.10 -16.02
C PRO A 144 3.43 6.26 -16.18
N ARG A 145 2.67 5.31 -15.64
CA ARG A 145 1.24 5.49 -15.48
C ARG A 145 0.96 6.54 -14.42
N VAL A 146 0.47 7.69 -14.82
CA VAL A 146 0.18 8.81 -13.92
C VAL A 146 -1.22 8.66 -13.32
N VAL A 147 -1.28 8.59 -11.99
CA VAL A 147 -2.52 8.66 -11.21
C VAL A 147 -2.34 9.65 -10.06
N PRO A 148 -3.41 10.28 -9.56
CA PRO A 148 -3.33 11.15 -8.39
C PRO A 148 -2.71 10.45 -7.19
N VAL A 149 -1.73 11.11 -6.54
CA VAL A 149 -1.01 10.61 -5.36
C VAL A 149 -1.34 11.50 -4.16
N LEU A 150 -1.82 10.89 -3.09
CA LEU A 150 -2.16 11.55 -1.83
C LEU A 150 -1.24 11.02 -0.73
N ALA A 151 -0.63 11.91 0.04
CA ALA A 151 0.27 11.53 1.12
C ALA A 151 -0.38 11.71 2.49
N ALA A 152 -0.32 10.67 3.32
CA ALA A 152 -0.73 10.70 4.70
C ALA A 152 0.42 10.28 5.63
N PRO A 153 0.44 10.75 6.89
CA PRO A 153 1.42 10.30 7.86
C PRO A 153 1.24 8.82 8.17
N HIS A 154 2.33 8.09 8.44
CA HIS A 154 2.24 6.69 8.78
C HIS A 154 1.45 6.50 10.10
N PRO A 155 0.45 5.60 10.13
CA PRO A 155 -0.47 5.45 11.26
C PRO A 155 0.14 4.69 12.46
N SER A 156 1.46 4.78 12.64
CA SER A 156 2.16 4.16 13.76
C SER A 156 1.99 4.95 15.05
N PRO A 157 1.80 4.27 16.21
CA PRO A 157 1.76 4.92 17.52
C PRO A 157 3.06 5.64 17.91
N ALA A 158 4.19 5.34 17.25
CA ALA A 158 5.47 6.00 17.50
C ALA A 158 5.41 7.52 17.30
N ASN A 159 4.42 8.01 16.53
CA ASN A 159 4.17 9.44 16.30
C ASN A 159 3.20 10.05 17.34
N GLY A 160 3.19 9.58 18.56
CA GLY A 160 2.15 9.76 19.58
C GLY A 160 1.68 11.17 19.93
N ARG A 161 2.44 12.23 19.62
CA ARG A 161 2.06 13.63 19.94
C ARG A 161 1.02 14.25 19.00
N HIS A 162 0.78 13.66 17.82
CA HIS A 162 -0.07 14.24 16.77
C HIS A 162 -1.14 13.26 16.24
N ARG A 163 -1.63 12.35 17.09
CA ARG A 163 -2.56 11.28 16.68
C ARG A 163 -3.85 11.79 16.04
N ALA A 164 -4.42 12.86 16.58
CA ALA A 164 -5.65 13.42 16.04
C ALA A 164 -5.45 14.02 14.63
N ASP A 165 -4.35 14.78 14.45
CA ASP A 165 -3.96 15.31 13.13
C ASP A 165 -3.67 14.22 12.12
N GLN A 166 -2.91 13.20 12.52
CA GLN A 166 -2.60 12.04 11.68
C GLN A 166 -3.86 11.29 11.26
N HIS A 167 -4.79 11.07 12.19
CA HIS A 167 -6.06 10.42 11.91
C HIS A 167 -6.87 11.25 10.92
N LEU A 168 -7.05 12.55 11.18
CA LEU A 168 -7.77 13.46 10.30
C LEU A 168 -7.19 13.49 8.89
N ARG A 169 -5.87 13.59 8.76
CA ARG A 169 -5.17 13.57 7.46
C ARG A 169 -5.36 12.23 6.73
N SER A 170 -5.33 11.11 7.46
CA SER A 170 -5.62 9.78 6.90
C SER A 170 -7.06 9.70 6.38
N VAL A 171 -8.04 10.13 7.17
CA VAL A 171 -9.46 10.15 6.78
C VAL A 171 -9.66 11.00 5.52
N ASN A 172 -9.09 12.21 5.49
CA ASN A 172 -9.26 13.13 4.36
C ASN A 172 -8.58 12.59 3.08
N ALA A 173 -7.37 12.01 3.19
CA ALA A 173 -6.69 11.40 2.05
C ALA A 173 -7.49 10.22 1.48
N LEU A 174 -7.99 9.33 2.33
CA LEU A 174 -8.80 8.18 1.90
C LEU A 174 -10.15 8.62 1.30
N ARG A 175 -10.80 9.65 1.88
CA ARG A 175 -12.06 10.21 1.36
C ARG A 175 -11.86 10.83 -0.03
N LEU A 176 -10.77 11.57 -0.22
CA LEU A 176 -10.45 12.16 -1.51
C LEU A 176 -10.09 11.08 -2.54
N ALA A 177 -9.27 10.08 -2.15
CA ALA A 177 -8.94 8.95 -3.01
C ALA A 177 -10.20 8.17 -3.46
N ASN A 178 -11.16 7.96 -2.56
CA ASN A 178 -12.43 7.31 -2.88
C ASN A 178 -13.23 8.09 -3.95
N ARG A 179 -13.24 9.43 -3.88
CA ARG A 179 -13.88 10.29 -4.91
C ARG A 179 -13.17 10.18 -6.25
N LEU A 180 -11.85 10.26 -6.26
CA LEU A 180 -11.03 10.14 -7.48
C LEU A 180 -11.19 8.77 -8.13
N GLY A 181 -11.12 7.69 -7.34
CA GLY A 181 -11.32 6.32 -7.83
C GLY A 181 -12.74 6.05 -8.36
N SER A 182 -13.73 6.81 -7.90
CA SER A 182 -15.11 6.69 -8.37
C SER A 182 -15.40 7.49 -9.67
N GLY A 183 -14.40 8.15 -10.25
CA GLY A 183 -14.57 9.00 -11.44
C GLY A 183 -15.45 10.24 -11.19
N ARG A 184 -15.82 10.53 -9.94
CA ARG A 184 -16.55 11.74 -9.60
C ARG A 184 -15.59 12.92 -9.70
N ARG A 185 -15.85 13.85 -10.63
CA ARG A 185 -15.15 15.14 -10.66
C ARG A 185 -15.26 15.78 -9.29
N ILE A 186 -14.14 16.29 -8.78
CA ILE A 186 -14.16 17.21 -7.65
C ILE A 186 -14.86 18.44 -8.23
N ALA A 187 -16.09 18.70 -7.79
CA ALA A 187 -16.77 19.93 -8.17
C ALA A 187 -15.94 21.12 -7.65
N ASP A 188 -15.74 22.10 -8.50
CA ASP A 188 -15.08 23.37 -8.18
C ASP A 188 -15.82 24.09 -7.05
#